data_dd26aa8db5f167e23d55445f53645359
#
_entry.id   dd26aa8db5f167e23d55445f53645359
#
_cell.length_a   1.000
_cell.length_b   1.000
_cell.length_c   1.000
_cell.angle_alpha   90.00
_cell.angle_beta   90.00
_cell.angle_gamma   90.00
#
_symmetry.space_group_name_H-M   'P 1'
#
loop_
_entity.id
_entity.type
_entity.pdbx_description
1 polymer ?
#
loop_
_entity_poly.entity_id
_entity_poly.type
_entity_poly.pdbx_seq_one_letter_code
_entity_poly.pdbx_strand_id
1 'polypeptide(L)'
;EFGTPGDPKDRRMGVPRWQLAVFFAGLFHDAGKPLVDLVVTDRAGKETWDPESEPLSRWANRIGIDRYFLRWNKQRVHKNHEEHSVKLTHALFYENKAVIEYFNELKTVRVYSQMTESLNGQLIKSPMRSLVDKADSYSVEKDLKLYPAMNASEESTGTPVVRYVFNAMRDLINGGASRWRVNEPGSVIWLTPDGLFVAWEQGYEDIKDH
;
A
#
# COMPACT_ATOMS: atom_id res chain seq x y z
N GLU A 1 12.93 17.33 -16.26
CA GLU A 1 13.04 17.57 -17.71
C GLU A 1 12.31 16.44 -18.42
N PHE A 2 11.21 16.78 -19.07
CA PHE A 2 10.51 15.86 -19.96
C PHE A 2 11.39 15.67 -21.19
N GLY A 3 12.03 14.52 -21.29
CA GLY A 3 12.98 14.20 -22.35
C GLY A 3 12.33 14.01 -23.71
N THR A 4 11.67 15.03 -24.20
CA THR A 4 11.30 15.14 -25.60
C THR A 4 12.17 16.19 -26.25
N PRO A 5 13.22 15.78 -26.94
CA PRO A 5 13.86 16.68 -27.88
C PRO A 5 12.87 16.84 -29.03
N GLY A 6 12.32 18.00 -29.25
CA GLY A 6 11.64 18.13 -30.48
C GLY A 6 10.53 19.16 -30.54
N ASP A 7 9.57 18.91 -31.33
CA ASP A 7 8.49 19.78 -31.75
C ASP A 7 7.70 20.34 -30.53
N PRO A 8 7.49 21.65 -30.40
CA PRO A 8 6.59 22.25 -29.41
C PRO A 8 5.21 21.61 -29.37
N LYS A 9 4.73 21.06 -30.49
CA LYS A 9 3.48 20.34 -30.60
C LYS A 9 3.51 19.05 -29.79
N ASP A 10 4.60 18.26 -29.89
CA ASP A 10 4.76 17.00 -29.15
C ASP A 10 4.81 17.26 -27.65
N ARG A 11 5.49 18.33 -27.22
CA ARG A 11 5.51 18.75 -25.83
C ARG A 11 4.12 19.13 -25.33
N ARG A 12 3.38 19.94 -26.09
CA ARG A 12 2.03 20.38 -25.75
C ARG A 12 1.06 19.22 -25.60
N MET A 13 1.19 18.19 -26.43
CA MET A 13 0.37 16.98 -26.36
C MET A 13 0.86 15.98 -25.31
N GLY A 14 2.15 15.88 -25.08
CA GLY A 14 2.78 14.94 -24.16
C GLY A 14 2.56 15.27 -22.70
N VAL A 15 2.59 16.56 -22.32
CA VAL A 15 2.46 17.00 -20.93
C VAL A 15 1.16 16.53 -20.27
N PRO A 16 -0.03 16.73 -20.85
CA PRO A 16 -1.29 16.26 -20.24
C PRO A 16 -1.34 14.73 -20.10
N ARG A 17 -0.82 14.00 -21.08
CA ARG A 17 -0.77 12.53 -21.05
C ARG A 17 0.14 12.04 -19.93
N TRP A 18 1.29 12.66 -19.78
CA TRP A 18 2.23 12.33 -18.73
C TRP A 18 1.66 12.65 -17.34
N GLN A 19 1.01 13.81 -17.15
CA GLN A 19 0.34 14.16 -15.90
C GLN A 19 -0.74 13.15 -15.53
N LEU A 20 -1.55 12.75 -16.52
CA LEU A 20 -2.58 11.72 -16.31
C LEU A 20 -1.96 10.37 -15.97
N ALA A 21 -0.84 10.00 -16.59
CA ALA A 21 -0.13 8.77 -16.28
C ALA A 21 0.45 8.78 -14.85
N VAL A 22 1.01 9.91 -14.39
CA VAL A 22 1.46 10.08 -13.00
C VAL A 22 0.30 9.93 -12.03
N PHE A 23 -0.86 10.53 -12.35
CA PHE A 23 -2.07 10.38 -11.54
C PHE A 23 -2.49 8.91 -11.42
N PHE A 24 -2.57 8.18 -12.53
CA PHE A 24 -2.90 6.76 -12.50
C PHE A 24 -1.83 5.90 -11.84
N ALA A 25 -0.56 6.22 -12.02
CA ALA A 25 0.52 5.55 -11.31
C ALA A 25 0.36 5.72 -9.78
N GLY A 26 0.06 6.93 -9.31
CA GLY A 26 -0.23 7.19 -7.90
C GLY A 26 -1.50 6.52 -7.40
N LEU A 27 -2.55 6.42 -8.23
CA LEU A 27 -3.79 5.75 -7.86
C LEU A 27 -3.64 4.23 -7.75
N PHE A 28 -2.86 3.62 -8.63
CA PHE A 28 -2.76 2.17 -8.76
C PHE A 28 -1.51 1.55 -8.14
N HIS A 29 -0.56 2.34 -7.59
CA HIS A 29 0.71 1.79 -7.07
C HIS A 29 0.50 0.70 -6.01
N ASP A 30 -0.56 0.83 -5.22
CA ASP A 30 -0.92 -0.08 -4.13
C ASP A 30 -2.14 -0.96 -4.41
N ALA A 31 -2.70 -0.91 -5.62
CA ALA A 31 -3.92 -1.65 -5.96
C ALA A 31 -3.76 -3.18 -5.83
N GLY A 32 -2.53 -3.69 -5.93
CA GLY A 32 -2.20 -5.09 -5.74
C GLY A 32 -2.14 -5.55 -4.28
N LYS A 33 -2.04 -4.65 -3.29
CA LYS A 33 -1.94 -5.03 -1.86
C LYS A 33 -3.05 -5.95 -1.37
N PRO A 34 -4.34 -5.71 -1.67
CA PRO A 34 -5.41 -6.61 -1.24
C PRO A 34 -5.25 -8.05 -1.75
N LEU A 35 -4.58 -8.26 -2.87
CA LEU A 35 -4.41 -9.58 -3.49
C LEU A 35 -3.28 -10.41 -2.85
N VAL A 36 -2.29 -9.76 -2.26
CA VAL A 36 -1.08 -10.42 -1.74
C VAL A 36 -0.90 -10.27 -0.24
N ASP A 37 -1.37 -9.15 0.33
CA ASP A 37 -1.22 -8.87 1.75
C ASP A 37 -2.35 -9.46 2.59
N LEU A 38 -3.46 -9.87 1.96
CA LEU A 38 -4.62 -10.44 2.63
C LEU A 38 -4.84 -11.90 2.25
N VAL A 39 -5.29 -12.67 3.21
CA VAL A 39 -5.85 -14.01 3.01
C VAL A 39 -7.34 -13.94 3.25
N VAL A 40 -8.13 -14.36 2.27
CA VAL A 40 -9.59 -14.39 2.33
C VAL A 40 -10.05 -15.81 2.50
N THR A 41 -10.88 -16.08 3.52
CA THR A 41 -11.39 -17.42 3.82
C THR A 41 -12.88 -17.42 4.11
N ASP A 42 -13.50 -18.59 4.03
CA ASP A 42 -14.82 -18.85 4.61
C ASP A 42 -14.76 -18.73 6.14
N ARG A 43 -15.92 -18.81 6.81
CA ARG A 43 -16.02 -18.73 8.27
C ARG A 43 -15.24 -19.84 9.00
N ALA A 44 -15.17 -21.02 8.42
CA ALA A 44 -14.51 -22.17 9.01
C ALA A 44 -12.99 -22.20 8.74
N GLY A 45 -12.49 -21.33 7.83
CA GLY A 45 -11.10 -21.31 7.37
C GLY A 45 -10.74 -22.52 6.51
N LYS A 46 -11.73 -23.23 5.96
CA LYS A 46 -11.52 -24.42 5.10
C LYS A 46 -11.29 -24.06 3.65
N GLU A 47 -12.03 -23.07 3.17
CA GLU A 47 -11.92 -22.55 1.81
C GLU A 47 -11.15 -21.25 1.82
N THR A 48 -10.14 -21.16 0.97
CA THR A 48 -9.32 -19.95 0.80
C THR A 48 -9.44 -19.46 -0.61
N TRP A 49 -9.70 -18.15 -0.77
CA TRP A 49 -9.71 -17.51 -2.08
C TRP A 49 -8.29 -17.39 -2.64
N ASP A 50 -8.15 -17.77 -3.90
CA ASP A 50 -6.95 -17.55 -4.70
C ASP A 50 -7.22 -16.47 -5.74
N PRO A 51 -6.62 -15.26 -5.60
CA PRO A 51 -6.86 -14.14 -6.50
C PRO A 51 -6.33 -14.38 -7.93
N GLU A 52 -5.42 -15.33 -8.12
CA GLU A 52 -4.91 -15.66 -9.46
C GLU A 52 -5.84 -16.61 -10.22
N SER A 53 -6.64 -17.39 -9.51
CA SER A 53 -7.52 -18.39 -10.12
C SER A 53 -8.87 -17.81 -10.51
N GLU A 54 -9.45 -16.94 -9.70
CA GLU A 54 -10.78 -16.37 -9.95
C GLU A 54 -11.05 -15.07 -9.18
N PRO A 55 -11.96 -14.20 -9.67
CA PRO A 55 -12.44 -13.05 -8.93
C PRO A 55 -13.11 -13.46 -7.62
N LEU A 56 -12.95 -12.64 -6.55
CA LEU A 56 -13.52 -12.88 -5.24
C LEU A 56 -15.04 -13.15 -5.27
N SER A 57 -15.78 -12.39 -6.09
CA SER A 57 -17.24 -12.58 -6.26
C SER A 57 -17.60 -13.94 -6.84
N ARG A 58 -16.81 -14.45 -7.79
CA ARG A 58 -17.03 -15.79 -8.36
C ARG A 58 -16.72 -16.88 -7.34
N TRP A 59 -15.62 -16.77 -6.62
CA TRP A 59 -15.27 -17.68 -5.54
C TRP A 59 -16.36 -17.74 -4.47
N ALA A 60 -16.82 -16.58 -3.96
CA ALA A 60 -17.87 -16.51 -2.94
C ALA A 60 -19.19 -17.17 -3.43
N ASN A 61 -19.59 -16.89 -4.67
CA ASN A 61 -20.77 -17.52 -5.27
C ASN A 61 -20.59 -19.04 -5.45
N ARG A 62 -19.42 -19.49 -5.89
CA ARG A 62 -19.11 -20.91 -6.11
C ARG A 62 -19.22 -21.73 -4.82
N ILE A 63 -18.76 -21.20 -3.70
CA ILE A 63 -18.83 -21.88 -2.40
C ILE A 63 -20.09 -21.52 -1.60
N GLY A 64 -20.99 -20.66 -2.14
CA GLY A 64 -22.30 -20.40 -1.56
C GLY A 64 -22.27 -19.55 -0.28
N ILE A 65 -21.33 -18.60 -0.16
CA ILE A 65 -21.23 -17.71 1.00
C ILE A 65 -21.57 -16.26 0.65
N ASP A 66 -22.18 -15.55 1.59
CA ASP A 66 -22.46 -14.12 1.56
C ASP A 66 -21.48 -13.28 2.38
N ARG A 67 -20.65 -13.94 3.20
CA ARG A 67 -19.66 -13.32 4.07
C ARG A 67 -18.36 -14.09 4.05
N TYR A 68 -17.25 -13.35 4.00
CA TYR A 68 -15.90 -13.89 4.07
C TYR A 68 -15.09 -13.18 5.14
N PHE A 69 -13.97 -13.77 5.54
CA PHE A 69 -13.09 -13.27 6.59
C PHE A 69 -11.74 -12.91 6.01
N LEU A 70 -11.22 -11.77 6.46
CA LEU A 70 -9.92 -11.25 6.04
C LEU A 70 -8.91 -11.44 7.16
N ARG A 71 -7.73 -11.91 6.79
CA ARG A 71 -6.57 -12.00 7.68
C ARG A 71 -5.34 -11.46 6.96
N TRP A 72 -4.40 -10.90 7.72
CA TRP A 72 -3.11 -10.55 7.17
C TRP A 72 -2.35 -11.80 6.74
N ASN A 73 -1.75 -11.74 5.56
CA ASN A 73 -0.86 -12.78 5.07
C ASN A 73 0.49 -12.68 5.78
N LYS A 74 0.73 -13.54 6.77
CA LYS A 74 2.00 -13.58 7.51
C LYS A 74 3.19 -14.00 6.63
N GLN A 75 2.94 -14.63 5.50
CA GLN A 75 3.95 -15.10 4.55
C GLN A 75 4.14 -14.15 3.35
N ARG A 76 3.60 -12.93 3.45
CA ARG A 76 3.70 -11.96 2.36
C ARG A 76 5.16 -11.68 1.99
N VAL A 77 5.43 -11.63 0.70
CA VAL A 77 6.72 -11.20 0.16
C VAL A 77 6.67 -9.68 -0.07
N HIS A 78 7.67 -8.98 0.47
CA HIS A 78 7.75 -7.52 0.31
C HIS A 78 7.77 -7.13 -1.17
N LYS A 79 6.96 -6.12 -1.54
CA LYS A 79 6.80 -5.59 -2.90
C LYS A 79 6.14 -6.53 -3.93
N ASN A 80 5.68 -7.72 -3.55
CA ASN A 80 4.97 -8.59 -4.50
C ASN A 80 3.68 -7.95 -5.06
N HIS A 81 3.07 -7.03 -4.31
CA HIS A 81 1.89 -6.28 -4.76
C HIS A 81 2.15 -5.41 -6.00
N GLU A 82 3.39 -5.00 -6.26
CA GLU A 82 3.74 -4.15 -7.42
C GLU A 82 3.40 -4.86 -8.74
N GLU A 83 3.73 -6.14 -8.87
CA GLU A 83 3.37 -6.94 -10.04
C GLU A 83 1.87 -7.07 -10.22
N HIS A 84 1.14 -7.32 -9.14
CA HIS A 84 -0.32 -7.39 -9.16
C HIS A 84 -0.97 -6.04 -9.47
N SER A 85 -0.39 -4.93 -9.03
CA SER A 85 -0.81 -3.57 -9.39
C SER A 85 -0.71 -3.35 -10.91
N VAL A 86 0.36 -3.82 -11.53
CA VAL A 86 0.52 -3.77 -13.00
C VAL A 86 -0.54 -4.62 -13.70
N LYS A 87 -0.74 -5.87 -13.26
CA LYS A 87 -1.74 -6.79 -13.84
C LYS A 87 -3.15 -6.17 -13.78
N LEU A 88 -3.54 -5.64 -12.62
CA LEU A 88 -4.85 -4.97 -12.43
C LEU A 88 -4.99 -3.73 -13.32
N THR A 89 -3.95 -2.91 -13.43
CA THR A 89 -3.94 -1.72 -14.27
C THR A 89 -4.10 -2.09 -15.74
N HIS A 90 -3.39 -3.12 -16.21
CA HIS A 90 -3.54 -3.63 -17.57
C HIS A 90 -4.97 -4.13 -17.82
N ALA A 91 -5.52 -4.96 -16.93
CA ALA A 91 -6.87 -5.49 -17.09
C ALA A 91 -7.90 -4.36 -17.21
N LEU A 92 -7.84 -3.37 -16.32
CA LEU A 92 -8.75 -2.22 -16.30
C LEU A 92 -8.64 -1.37 -17.57
N PHE A 93 -7.42 -1.15 -18.08
CA PHE A 93 -7.21 -0.29 -19.24
C PHE A 93 -7.48 -1.02 -20.55
N TYR A 94 -7.27 -2.34 -20.62
CA TYR A 94 -7.66 -3.11 -21.80
C TYR A 94 -9.16 -3.13 -22.05
N GLU A 95 -9.96 -3.06 -21.01
CA GLU A 95 -11.42 -2.85 -21.13
C GLU A 95 -11.77 -1.45 -21.65
N ASN A 96 -10.88 -0.46 -21.45
CA ASN A 96 -11.00 0.93 -21.86
C ASN A 96 -10.00 1.28 -22.98
N LYS A 97 -10.22 0.73 -24.17
CA LYS A 97 -9.32 0.92 -25.31
C LYS A 97 -8.98 2.38 -25.60
N ALA A 98 -9.96 3.30 -25.45
CA ALA A 98 -9.76 4.73 -25.66
C ALA A 98 -8.68 5.34 -24.75
N VAL A 99 -8.50 4.83 -23.52
CA VAL A 99 -7.46 5.30 -22.61
C VAL A 99 -6.08 4.87 -23.10
N ILE A 100 -5.94 3.62 -23.55
CA ILE A 100 -4.68 3.12 -24.12
C ILE A 100 -4.33 3.89 -25.40
N GLU A 101 -5.30 4.10 -26.27
CA GLU A 101 -5.12 4.87 -27.50
C GLU A 101 -4.67 6.31 -27.19
N TYR A 102 -5.28 6.96 -26.20
CA TYR A 102 -4.88 8.28 -25.77
C TYR A 102 -3.41 8.35 -25.30
N PHE A 103 -2.96 7.37 -24.51
CA PHE A 103 -1.57 7.32 -24.06
C PHE A 103 -0.57 7.00 -25.17
N ASN A 104 -0.98 6.22 -26.17
CA ASN A 104 -0.13 5.74 -27.27
C ASN A 104 -0.21 6.60 -28.54
N GLU A 105 -1.04 7.67 -28.55
CA GLU A 105 -1.19 8.56 -29.71
C GLU A 105 0.14 9.21 -30.12
N LEU A 106 0.99 9.54 -29.14
CA LEU A 106 2.34 10.01 -29.40
C LEU A 106 3.31 8.83 -29.42
N LYS A 107 3.63 8.35 -30.63
CA LYS A 107 4.56 7.21 -30.81
C LYS A 107 5.98 7.47 -30.30
N THR A 108 6.35 8.73 -30.15
CA THR A 108 7.67 9.20 -29.67
C THR A 108 7.81 9.10 -28.15
N VAL A 109 6.70 9.12 -27.41
CA VAL A 109 6.70 9.11 -25.94
C VAL A 109 5.91 7.90 -25.46
N ARG A 110 6.62 6.92 -24.87
CA ARG A 110 6.03 5.68 -24.36
C ARG A 110 5.41 5.90 -22.97
N VAL A 111 4.41 6.80 -22.88
CA VAL A 111 3.83 7.23 -21.60
C VAL A 111 3.20 6.07 -20.84
N TYR A 112 2.46 5.20 -21.52
CA TYR A 112 1.84 4.02 -20.93
C TYR A 112 2.88 3.04 -20.37
N SER A 113 3.95 2.76 -21.12
CA SER A 113 5.04 1.92 -20.64
C SER A 113 5.73 2.52 -19.43
N GLN A 114 6.02 3.84 -19.41
CA GLN A 114 6.62 4.50 -18.27
C GLN A 114 5.74 4.41 -17.01
N MET A 115 4.42 4.51 -17.19
CA MET A 115 3.47 4.35 -16.10
C MET A 115 3.52 2.92 -15.52
N THR A 116 3.42 1.89 -16.35
CA THR A 116 3.44 0.49 -15.91
C THR A 116 4.79 0.08 -15.33
N GLU A 117 5.89 0.57 -15.91
CA GLU A 117 7.25 0.39 -15.35
C GLU A 117 7.40 1.04 -13.98
N SER A 118 6.79 2.22 -13.76
CA SER A 118 6.81 2.89 -12.44
C SER A 118 6.02 2.13 -11.39
N LEU A 119 4.94 1.43 -11.78
CA LEU A 119 4.17 0.55 -10.88
C LEU A 119 4.94 -0.70 -10.50
N ASN A 120 5.74 -1.25 -11.41
CA ASN A 120 6.51 -2.49 -11.21
C ASN A 120 7.82 -2.29 -10.41
N GLY A 121 8.12 -1.07 -9.98
CA GLY A 121 9.34 -0.78 -9.21
C GLY A 121 10.65 -1.03 -9.95
N GLN A 122 10.62 -1.51 -11.18
CA GLN A 122 11.82 -1.85 -11.96
C GLN A 122 12.65 -0.62 -12.36
N LEU A 123 12.01 0.53 -12.52
CA LEU A 123 12.69 1.79 -12.81
C LEU A 123 12.79 2.67 -11.57
N ILE A 124 13.64 2.28 -10.65
CA ILE A 124 13.88 2.95 -9.35
C ILE A 124 14.19 4.46 -9.48
N LYS A 125 14.65 4.90 -10.64
CA LYS A 125 15.05 6.30 -10.91
C LYS A 125 14.16 7.03 -11.93
N SER A 126 12.98 6.50 -12.26
CA SER A 126 12.10 7.23 -13.18
C SER A 126 11.52 8.47 -12.48
N PRO A 127 11.42 9.62 -13.18
CA PRO A 127 10.77 10.80 -12.63
C PRO A 127 9.34 10.53 -12.16
N MET A 128 8.62 9.66 -12.86
CA MET A 128 7.27 9.25 -12.52
C MET A 128 7.24 8.48 -11.19
N ARG A 129 8.10 7.48 -11.01
CA ARG A 129 8.20 6.75 -9.74
C ARG A 129 8.56 7.68 -8.59
N SER A 130 9.52 8.57 -8.77
CA SER A 130 9.90 9.54 -7.74
C SER A 130 8.74 10.46 -7.31
N LEU A 131 7.83 10.80 -8.23
CA LEU A 131 6.64 11.58 -7.89
C LEU A 131 5.61 10.75 -7.14
N VAL A 132 5.41 9.49 -7.51
CA VAL A 132 4.52 8.56 -6.80
C VAL A 132 5.01 8.35 -5.38
N ASP A 133 6.30 8.05 -5.18
CA ASP A 133 6.89 7.83 -3.85
C ASP A 133 6.77 9.08 -2.96
N LYS A 134 6.95 10.28 -3.53
CA LYS A 134 6.76 11.54 -2.78
C LYS A 134 5.29 11.78 -2.44
N ALA A 135 4.37 11.47 -3.36
CA ALA A 135 2.94 11.65 -3.12
C ALA A 135 2.44 10.68 -2.06
N ASP A 136 2.90 9.43 -2.07
CA ASP A 136 2.60 8.42 -1.06
C ASP A 136 3.11 8.87 0.32
N SER A 137 4.38 9.22 0.43
CA SER A 137 4.97 9.73 1.68
C SER A 137 4.24 10.96 2.21
N TYR A 138 3.87 11.90 1.34
CA TYR A 138 3.11 13.09 1.73
C TYR A 138 1.69 12.73 2.21
N SER A 139 1.02 11.79 1.55
CA SER A 139 -0.31 11.31 1.94
C SER A 139 -0.29 10.71 3.34
N VAL A 140 0.68 9.84 3.62
CA VAL A 140 0.88 9.21 4.94
C VAL A 140 1.18 10.28 6.00
N GLU A 141 2.10 11.21 5.72
CA GLU A 141 2.43 12.31 6.64
C GLU A 141 1.21 13.17 6.97
N LYS A 142 0.41 13.50 5.94
CA LYS A 142 -0.81 14.29 6.09
C LYS A 142 -1.85 13.55 6.93
N ASP A 143 -2.05 12.26 6.68
CA ASP A 143 -3.00 11.42 7.41
C ASP A 143 -2.63 11.34 8.90
N LEU A 144 -1.36 11.11 9.21
CA LEU A 144 -0.84 11.09 10.57
C LEU A 144 -1.03 12.43 11.31
N LYS A 145 -0.88 13.55 10.59
CA LYS A 145 -1.08 14.90 11.16
C LYS A 145 -2.55 15.25 11.39
N LEU A 146 -3.43 14.85 10.45
CA LEU A 146 -4.85 15.19 10.52
C LEU A 146 -5.62 14.34 11.53
N TYR A 147 -5.19 13.10 11.77
CA TYR A 147 -5.92 12.14 12.59
C TYR A 147 -5.08 11.52 13.71
N PRO A 148 -4.38 12.31 14.52
CA PRO A 148 -3.54 11.76 15.60
C PRO A 148 -4.37 10.99 16.64
N ALA A 149 -5.62 11.39 16.88
CA ALA A 149 -6.52 10.72 17.82
C ALA A 149 -7.25 9.50 17.20
N MET A 150 -7.50 9.50 15.89
CA MET A 150 -8.13 8.37 15.20
C MET A 150 -7.17 7.18 15.06
N ASN A 151 -5.86 7.44 15.02
CA ASN A 151 -4.85 6.39 15.03
C ASN A 151 -4.81 5.61 16.36
N ALA A 152 -5.44 6.15 17.41
CA ALA A 152 -5.61 5.51 18.72
C ALA A 152 -6.95 4.78 18.88
N SER A 153 -7.91 4.92 17.96
CA SER A 153 -9.23 4.30 18.03
C SER A 153 -9.29 2.99 17.23
N GLU A 154 -10.10 2.04 17.69
CA GLU A 154 -10.26 0.72 17.05
C GLU A 154 -10.83 0.77 15.62
N GLU A 155 -11.41 1.90 15.21
CA GLU A 155 -12.05 2.11 13.91
C GLU A 155 -11.14 2.78 12.86
N SER A 156 -9.90 3.11 13.23
CA SER A 156 -8.95 3.79 12.33
C SER A 156 -8.50 2.89 11.18
N THR A 157 -8.67 3.37 9.96
CA THR A 157 -8.14 2.77 8.72
C THR A 157 -6.65 3.09 8.47
N GLY A 158 -5.91 3.55 9.49
CA GLY A 158 -4.47 3.85 9.41
C GLY A 158 -3.65 2.64 8.94
N THR A 159 -2.41 2.88 8.56
CA THR A 159 -1.50 1.82 8.10
C THR A 159 -1.51 0.67 9.13
N PRO A 160 -1.82 -0.57 8.72
CA PRO A 160 -2.00 -1.68 9.66
C PRO A 160 -0.81 -1.92 10.57
N VAL A 161 0.41 -1.61 10.10
CA VAL A 161 1.65 -1.75 10.87
C VAL A 161 1.67 -0.80 12.07
N VAL A 162 1.31 0.46 11.89
CA VAL A 162 1.28 1.46 12.98
C VAL A 162 0.26 1.03 14.04
N ARG A 163 -0.92 0.64 13.62
CA ARG A 163 -1.97 0.15 14.50
C ARG A 163 -1.54 -1.12 15.25
N TYR A 164 -0.92 -2.07 14.53
CA TYR A 164 -0.37 -3.28 15.13
C TYR A 164 0.66 -2.95 16.22
N VAL A 165 1.62 -2.07 15.91
CA VAL A 165 2.66 -1.64 16.84
C VAL A 165 2.04 -1.01 18.08
N PHE A 166 1.10 -0.06 17.93
CA PHE A 166 0.45 0.57 19.09
C PHE A 166 -0.39 -0.41 19.91
N ASN A 167 -1.11 -1.33 19.27
CA ASN A 167 -1.87 -2.36 19.98
C ASN A 167 -0.93 -3.31 20.74
N ALA A 168 0.13 -3.80 20.10
CA ALA A 168 1.13 -4.63 20.74
C ALA A 168 1.79 -3.91 21.94
N MET A 169 2.17 -2.65 21.77
CA MET A 169 2.72 -1.85 22.86
C MET A 169 1.73 -1.70 24.03
N ARG A 170 0.45 -1.42 23.73
CA ARG A 170 -0.61 -1.32 24.73
C ARG A 170 -0.80 -2.63 25.51
N ASP A 171 -0.79 -3.75 24.79
CA ASP A 171 -0.97 -5.07 25.40
C ASP A 171 0.26 -5.50 26.21
N LEU A 172 1.46 -5.12 25.78
CA LEU A 172 2.70 -5.33 26.53
C LEU A 172 2.76 -4.49 27.82
N ILE A 173 2.10 -3.32 27.85
CA ILE A 173 1.99 -2.46 29.06
C ILE A 173 0.87 -2.94 29.98
N ASN A 174 -0.32 -3.25 29.43
CA ASN A 174 -1.55 -3.47 30.20
C ASN A 174 -1.90 -4.95 30.40
N GLY A 175 -1.21 -5.87 29.73
CA GLY A 175 -1.46 -7.31 29.82
C GLY A 175 -1.18 -7.87 31.20
N GLY A 176 -1.88 -8.94 31.60
CA GLY A 176 -1.80 -9.57 32.94
C GLY A 176 -0.42 -10.14 33.33
N ALA A 177 0.53 -10.18 32.41
CA ALA A 177 1.95 -10.42 32.62
C ALA A 177 2.72 -9.25 31.99
N SER A 178 2.45 -8.00 32.45
CA SER A 178 3.01 -6.80 31.81
C SER A 178 4.52 -6.94 31.68
N ARG A 179 4.98 -7.11 30.45
CA ARG A 179 6.40 -7.21 30.12
C ARG A 179 7.08 -5.86 30.18
N TRP A 180 6.31 -4.80 29.91
CA TRP A 180 6.82 -3.45 29.84
C TRP A 180 6.39 -2.62 31.05
N ARG A 181 7.36 -2.07 31.74
CA ARG A 181 7.16 -1.03 32.76
C ARG A 181 7.35 0.32 32.12
N VAL A 182 6.67 1.33 32.62
CA VAL A 182 6.72 2.70 32.11
C VAL A 182 7.48 3.57 33.10
N ASN A 183 8.44 4.35 32.60
CA ASN A 183 9.19 5.33 33.40
C ASN A 183 9.97 4.75 34.62
N GLU A 184 10.42 3.51 34.52
CA GLU A 184 11.26 2.88 35.55
C GLU A 184 12.67 2.61 35.02
N PRO A 185 13.71 2.54 35.87
CA PRO A 185 15.04 2.15 35.40
C PRO A 185 15.01 0.80 34.68
N GLY A 186 15.56 0.76 33.46
CA GLY A 186 15.54 -0.42 32.59
C GLY A 186 14.25 -0.64 31.81
N SER A 187 13.30 0.32 31.83
CA SER A 187 12.09 0.26 31.02
C SER A 187 12.39 0.40 29.55
N VAL A 188 11.62 -0.33 28.74
CA VAL A 188 11.64 -0.22 27.26
C VAL A 188 10.91 1.04 26.80
N ILE A 189 9.96 1.55 27.63
CA ILE A 189 9.08 2.67 27.26
C ILE A 189 9.16 3.80 28.30
N TRP A 190 9.25 5.03 27.79
CA TRP A 190 9.32 6.25 28.56
C TRP A 190 8.30 7.26 28.06
N LEU A 191 7.42 7.71 28.94
CA LEU A 191 6.46 8.77 28.67
C LEU A 191 6.94 10.07 29.33
N THR A 192 7.16 11.08 28.51
CA THR A 192 7.61 12.42 28.94
C THR A 192 6.66 13.49 28.40
N PRO A 193 6.74 14.75 28.89
CA PRO A 193 5.99 15.85 28.30
C PRO A 193 6.24 16.06 26.81
N ASP A 194 7.42 15.67 26.31
CA ASP A 194 7.82 15.83 24.92
C ASP A 194 7.40 14.68 24.03
N GLY A 195 6.88 13.58 24.60
CA GLY A 195 6.39 12.43 23.84
C GLY A 195 6.67 11.07 24.44
N LEU A 196 6.40 10.05 23.65
CA LEU A 196 6.63 8.65 23.95
C LEU A 196 7.96 8.21 23.32
N PHE A 197 8.87 7.69 24.13
CA PHE A 197 10.16 7.16 23.70
C PHE A 197 10.21 5.66 23.95
N VAL A 198 10.73 4.91 22.99
CA VAL A 198 10.86 3.45 23.05
C VAL A 198 12.32 3.09 22.82
N ALA A 199 12.90 2.26 23.68
CA ALA A 199 14.18 1.61 23.45
C ALA A 199 14.01 0.59 22.31
N TRP A 200 14.21 1.05 21.07
CA TRP A 200 13.69 0.38 19.86
C TRP A 200 14.25 -1.03 19.66
N GLU A 201 15.51 -1.27 19.89
CA GLU A 201 16.12 -2.60 19.70
C GLU A 201 15.40 -3.68 20.50
N GLN A 202 15.19 -3.43 21.82
CA GLN A 202 14.47 -4.36 22.69
C GLN A 202 12.97 -4.33 22.41
N GLY A 203 12.39 -3.15 22.22
CA GLY A 203 10.98 -2.97 21.95
C GLY A 203 10.54 -3.63 20.64
N TYR A 204 11.36 -3.61 19.61
CA TYR A 204 11.08 -4.25 18.33
C TYR A 204 10.94 -5.78 18.45
N GLU A 205 11.86 -6.44 19.14
CA GLU A 205 11.77 -7.89 19.33
C GLU A 205 10.52 -8.29 20.12
N ASP A 206 10.21 -7.57 21.19
CA ASP A 206 9.00 -7.83 22.00
C ASP A 206 7.70 -7.62 21.20
N ILE A 207 7.64 -6.58 20.35
CA ILE A 207 6.49 -6.30 19.47
C ILE A 207 6.35 -7.35 18.37
N LYS A 208 7.46 -7.80 17.81
CA LYS A 208 7.49 -8.81 16.76
C LYS A 208 7.01 -10.17 17.24
N ASP A 209 7.35 -10.51 18.49
CA ASP A 209 7.01 -11.79 19.12
C ASP A 209 5.58 -11.80 19.69
N HIS A 210 4.90 -10.64 19.74
CA HIS A 210 3.54 -10.47 20.26
C HIS A 210 2.50 -10.74 19.15
#